data_f6d24a75b8fcf4fd574245a463abc07d
#
_entry.id   f6d24a75b8fcf4fd574245a463abc07d
#
_cell.length_a   1.000
_cell.length_b   1.000
_cell.length_c   1.000
_cell.angle_alpha   90.00
_cell.angle_beta   90.00
_cell.angle_gamma   90.00
#
_symmetry.space_group_name_H-M   'P 1'
#
loop_
_entity.id
_entity.type
_entity.pdbx_description
1 polymer ?
#
loop_
_entity_poly.entity_id
_entity_poly.type
_entity_poly.pdbx_seq_one_letter_code
_entity_poly.pdbx_strand_id
1 'polypeptide(L)'
;MSAYFKDKVVVVTGGTDGIGKALVDALIKSGAKVATCSRNHDNLYTLQAEYPSVPLHTMVADVSSENDCRRFMETTIKVFGGIDILINNAGVSMRALLKDTDTEVIH
;
A
#
# COMPACT_ATOMS: atom_id res chain seq x y z
N MET A 1 14.10 -8.43 4.32
CA MET A 1 13.03 -9.36 4.10
C MET A 1 13.46 -10.43 3.12
N SER A 2 12.67 -11.47 2.98
CA SER A 2 13.03 -12.60 2.13
C SER A 2 12.57 -12.38 0.68
N ALA A 3 13.02 -13.28 -0.21
CA ALA A 3 12.58 -13.30 -1.60
C ALA A 3 11.07 -13.52 -1.76
N TYR A 4 10.38 -13.88 -0.69
CA TYR A 4 8.93 -14.05 -0.70
C TYR A 4 8.20 -12.83 -1.28
N PHE A 5 8.67 -11.62 -0.95
CA PHE A 5 7.98 -10.39 -1.36
C PHE A 5 8.40 -9.90 -2.76
N LYS A 6 9.42 -10.51 -3.35
CA LYS A 6 9.89 -10.05 -4.66
C LYS A 6 8.77 -10.11 -5.69
N ASP A 7 8.56 -9.00 -6.38
CA ASP A 7 7.55 -8.82 -7.44
C ASP A 7 6.09 -8.93 -6.97
N LYS A 8 5.84 -9.13 -5.67
CA LYS A 8 4.49 -9.12 -5.15
C LYS A 8 3.98 -7.70 -5.00
N VAL A 9 2.68 -7.51 -5.23
CA VAL A 9 2.00 -6.24 -5.01
C VAL A 9 1.52 -6.21 -3.57
N VAL A 10 2.08 -5.30 -2.78
CA VAL A 10 1.78 -5.18 -1.34
C VAL A 10 1.19 -3.80 -1.06
N VAL A 11 -0.01 -3.79 -0.51
CA VAL A 11 -0.66 -2.57 -0.05
C VAL A 11 -0.38 -2.38 1.43
N VAL A 12 0.14 -1.20 1.81
CA VAL A 12 0.36 -0.84 3.22
C VAL A 12 -0.44 0.41 3.51
N THR A 13 -1.45 0.31 4.36
CA THR A 13 -2.21 1.49 4.76
C THR A 13 -1.42 2.28 5.80
N GLY A 14 -1.42 3.61 5.67
CA GLY A 14 -0.70 4.46 6.61
C GLY A 14 0.82 4.34 6.53
N GLY A 15 1.36 4.22 5.32
CA GLY A 15 2.79 3.96 5.10
C GLY A 15 3.71 5.15 5.16
N THR A 16 3.24 6.34 5.58
CA THR A 16 4.07 7.56 5.52
C THR A 16 4.84 7.84 6.81
N ASP A 17 4.51 7.18 7.92
CA ASP A 17 5.23 7.39 9.18
C ASP A 17 5.23 6.12 10.03
N GLY A 18 6.04 6.14 11.09
CA GLY A 18 6.10 5.08 12.08
C GLY A 18 6.35 3.70 11.50
N ILE A 19 5.59 2.73 12.01
CA ILE A 19 5.70 1.32 11.59
C ILE A 19 5.37 1.15 10.11
N GLY A 20 4.37 1.88 9.63
CA GLY A 20 3.97 1.82 8.22
C GLY A 20 5.11 2.22 7.28
N LYS A 21 5.83 3.30 7.60
CA LYS A 21 6.96 3.74 6.81
C LYS A 21 8.09 2.71 6.83
N ALA A 22 8.37 2.13 7.98
CA ALA A 22 9.40 1.09 8.11
C ALA A 22 9.05 -0.13 7.26
N LEU A 23 7.78 -0.52 7.22
CA LEU A 23 7.31 -1.61 6.38
C LEU A 23 7.46 -1.29 4.89
N VAL A 24 7.08 -0.09 4.47
CA VAL A 24 7.23 0.34 3.08
C VAL A 24 8.70 0.25 2.66
N ASP A 25 9.61 0.79 3.48
CA ASP A 25 11.04 0.75 3.19
C ASP A 25 11.55 -0.68 3.05
N ALA A 26 11.19 -1.54 4.00
CA ALA A 26 11.63 -2.94 3.99
C ALA A 26 11.10 -3.70 2.76
N LEU A 27 9.85 -3.45 2.40
CA LEU A 27 9.22 -4.10 1.24
C LEU A 27 9.86 -3.64 -0.07
N ILE A 28 10.12 -2.35 -0.19
CA ILE A 28 10.80 -1.81 -1.38
C ILE A 28 12.18 -2.46 -1.53
N LYS A 29 12.93 -2.55 -0.43
CA LYS A 29 14.25 -3.19 -0.44
C LYS A 29 14.18 -4.67 -0.76
N SER A 30 13.05 -5.30 -0.53
CA SER A 30 12.81 -6.72 -0.86
C SER A 30 12.34 -6.94 -2.29
N GLY A 31 12.20 -5.88 -3.08
CA GLY A 31 11.77 -6.00 -4.47
C GLY A 31 10.26 -6.04 -4.68
N ALA A 32 9.46 -5.73 -3.67
CA ALA A 32 8.01 -5.69 -3.80
C ALA A 32 7.57 -4.44 -4.59
N LYS A 33 6.40 -4.53 -5.18
CA LYS A 33 5.67 -3.38 -5.72
C LYS A 33 4.75 -2.91 -4.60
N VAL A 34 4.93 -1.66 -4.16
CA VAL A 34 4.25 -1.17 -2.95
C VAL A 34 3.26 -0.08 -3.29
N ALA A 35 2.08 -0.17 -2.71
CA ALA A 35 1.09 0.89 -2.76
C ALA A 35 0.75 1.32 -1.33
N THR A 36 0.68 2.63 -1.11
CA THR A 36 0.31 3.17 0.19
C THR A 36 -0.52 4.43 0.04
N CYS A 37 -1.27 4.75 1.07
CA CYS A 37 -2.11 5.93 1.10
C CYS A 37 -1.98 6.66 2.43
N SER A 38 -2.33 7.94 2.41
CA SER A 38 -2.36 8.80 3.58
C SER A 38 -3.32 9.94 3.29
N ARG A 39 -3.86 10.55 4.33
CA ARG A 39 -4.62 11.80 4.19
C ARG A 39 -3.72 12.98 3.90
N ASN A 40 -2.44 12.90 4.21
CA ASN A 40 -1.50 13.99 4.11
C ASN A 40 -0.72 13.93 2.80
N HIS A 41 -1.06 14.84 1.88
CA HIS A 41 -0.42 14.93 0.57
C HIS A 41 1.11 15.16 0.69
N ASP A 42 1.53 16.01 1.63
CA ASP A 42 2.94 16.36 1.75
C ASP A 42 3.78 15.16 2.22
N ASN A 43 3.22 14.35 3.12
CA ASN A 43 3.88 13.12 3.57
C ASN A 43 4.06 12.13 2.42
N LEU A 44 3.06 12.01 1.57
CA LEU A 44 3.14 11.14 0.39
C LEU A 44 4.16 11.65 -0.61
N TYR A 45 4.18 12.97 -0.83
CA TYR A 45 5.15 13.58 -1.72
C TYR A 45 6.58 13.31 -1.23
N THR A 46 6.82 13.49 0.06
CA THR A 46 8.13 13.23 0.67
C THR A 46 8.53 11.77 0.52
N LEU A 47 7.60 10.86 0.78
CA LEU A 47 7.84 9.43 0.61
C LEU A 47 8.20 9.09 -0.83
N GLN A 48 7.42 9.60 -1.78
CA GLN A 48 7.65 9.33 -3.21
C GLN A 48 9.02 9.83 -3.63
N ALA A 49 9.45 10.99 -3.11
CA ALA A 49 10.75 11.57 -3.43
C ALA A 49 11.92 10.74 -2.91
N GLU A 50 11.74 9.98 -1.84
CA GLU A 50 12.77 9.09 -1.33
C GLU A 50 13.01 7.88 -2.24
N TYR A 51 12.05 7.53 -3.09
CA TYR A 51 12.11 6.32 -3.91
C TYR A 51 11.77 6.62 -5.37
N PRO A 52 12.60 7.41 -6.06
CA PRO A 52 12.24 7.91 -7.40
C PRO A 52 12.24 6.85 -8.50
N SER A 53 12.87 5.71 -8.29
CA SER A 53 13.05 4.70 -9.34
C SER A 53 12.52 3.33 -8.99
N VAL A 54 11.60 3.26 -8.01
CA VAL A 54 11.04 1.98 -7.56
C VAL A 54 9.55 1.93 -7.85
N PRO A 55 8.94 0.74 -7.94
CA PRO A 55 7.50 0.62 -8.16
C PRO A 55 6.73 0.95 -6.86
N LEU A 56 6.48 2.23 -6.64
CA LEU A 56 5.76 2.76 -5.50
C LEU A 56 4.57 3.58 -6.00
N HIS A 57 3.37 3.17 -5.63
CA HIS A 57 2.14 3.91 -5.91
C HIS A 57 1.63 4.57 -4.63
N THR A 58 1.42 5.88 -4.68
CA THR A 58 0.88 6.62 -3.55
C THR A 58 -0.41 7.32 -3.95
N MET A 59 -1.32 7.47 -3.00
CA MET A 59 -2.59 8.16 -3.23
C MET A 59 -3.07 8.81 -1.94
N VAL A 60 -3.59 10.04 -2.05
CA VAL A 60 -4.28 10.66 -0.93
C VAL A 60 -5.61 9.95 -0.73
N ALA A 61 -5.82 9.40 0.44
CA ALA A 61 -7.04 8.69 0.78
C ALA A 61 -7.25 8.68 2.28
N ASP A 62 -8.51 8.87 2.66
CA ASP A 62 -8.94 8.71 4.05
C ASP A 62 -9.43 7.27 4.21
N VAL A 63 -8.71 6.48 4.99
CA VAL A 63 -9.04 5.05 5.15
C VAL A 63 -10.34 4.83 5.92
N SER A 64 -10.92 5.88 6.53
CA SER A 64 -12.26 5.80 7.12
C SER A 64 -13.37 5.97 6.07
N SER A 65 -13.03 6.38 4.86
CA SER A 65 -13.96 6.54 3.76
C SER A 65 -13.92 5.30 2.87
N GLU A 66 -15.04 4.60 2.74
CA GLU A 66 -15.14 3.44 1.88
C GLU A 66 -14.86 3.80 0.42
N ASN A 67 -15.35 4.95 -0.04
CA ASN A 67 -15.10 5.40 -1.40
C ASN A 67 -13.62 5.64 -1.66
N ASP A 68 -12.91 6.25 -0.71
CA ASP A 68 -11.48 6.47 -0.83
C ASP A 68 -10.72 5.15 -0.87
N CYS A 69 -11.08 4.20 -0.01
CA CYS A 69 -10.47 2.88 0.00
C CYS A 69 -10.69 2.16 -1.33
N ARG A 70 -11.91 2.23 -1.85
CA ARG A 70 -12.26 1.61 -3.13
C ARG A 70 -11.43 2.20 -4.26
N ARG A 71 -11.34 3.52 -4.34
CA ARG A 71 -10.55 4.19 -5.39
C ARG A 71 -9.06 3.85 -5.27
N PHE A 72 -8.55 3.81 -4.05
CA PHE A 72 -7.15 3.45 -3.83
C PHE A 72 -6.86 2.02 -4.31
N MET A 73 -7.74 1.08 -4.00
CA MET A 73 -7.54 -0.29 -4.46
C MET A 73 -7.69 -0.40 -5.97
N GLU A 74 -8.66 0.29 -6.57
CA GLU A 74 -8.84 0.28 -8.01
C GLU A 74 -7.63 0.85 -8.74
N THR A 75 -7.07 1.97 -8.26
CA THR A 75 -5.88 2.55 -8.87
C THR A 75 -4.65 1.66 -8.69
N THR A 76 -4.52 1.00 -7.55
CA THR A 76 -3.44 0.05 -7.31
C THR A 76 -3.51 -1.11 -8.30
N ILE A 77 -4.69 -1.67 -8.50
CA ILE A 77 -4.90 -2.74 -9.46
C ILE A 77 -4.59 -2.27 -10.88
N LYS A 78 -4.99 -1.05 -11.22
CA LYS A 78 -4.71 -0.48 -12.53
C LYS A 78 -3.21 -0.30 -12.78
N VAL A 79 -2.48 0.12 -11.75
CA VAL A 79 -1.02 0.38 -11.87
C VAL A 79 -0.22 -0.91 -11.87
N PHE A 80 -0.57 -1.87 -11.00
CA PHE A 80 0.24 -3.07 -10.76
C PHE A 80 -0.40 -4.38 -11.24
N GLY A 81 -1.65 -4.35 -11.66
CA GLY A 81 -2.33 -5.54 -12.17
C GLY A 81 -3.04 -6.40 -11.14
N GLY A 82 -2.93 -6.07 -9.86
CA GLY A 82 -3.59 -6.84 -8.80
C GLY A 82 -3.05 -6.46 -7.43
N ILE A 83 -3.50 -7.15 -6.40
CA ILE A 83 -3.03 -6.97 -5.03
C ILE A 83 -2.80 -8.35 -4.44
N ASP A 84 -1.56 -8.66 -4.07
CA ASP A 84 -1.21 -9.94 -3.49
C ASP A 84 -1.36 -9.95 -1.97
N ILE A 85 -0.97 -8.85 -1.32
CA ILE A 85 -0.95 -8.77 0.13
C ILE A 85 -1.45 -7.39 0.57
N LEU A 86 -2.33 -7.37 1.56
CA LEU A 86 -2.76 -6.15 2.24
C LEU A 86 -2.23 -6.17 3.67
N ILE A 87 -1.39 -5.20 4.03
CA ILE A 87 -0.96 -4.98 5.40
C ILE A 87 -1.77 -3.80 5.94
N ASN A 88 -2.77 -4.12 6.76
CA ASN A 88 -3.71 -3.13 7.27
C ASN A 88 -3.18 -2.49 8.55
N ASN A 89 -2.44 -1.40 8.39
CA ASN A 89 -1.82 -0.68 9.49
C ASN A 89 -2.71 0.42 10.08
N ALA A 90 -3.78 0.78 9.42
CA ALA A 90 -4.63 1.90 9.81
C ALA A 90 -5.98 1.50 10.40
N GLY A 91 -6.20 0.24 10.62
CA GLY A 91 -7.35 -0.26 11.38
C GLY A 91 -8.71 -0.17 10.73
N VAL A 92 -8.81 -0.15 9.41
CA VAL A 92 -10.09 0.01 8.71
C VAL A 92 -10.45 -1.17 7.84
N SER A 93 -11.67 -1.15 7.35
CA SER A 93 -12.34 -2.25 6.65
C SER A 93 -11.97 -2.42 5.18
N MET A 94 -10.74 -2.11 4.77
CA MET A 94 -10.28 -2.46 3.43
C MET A 94 -10.43 -3.94 3.13
N ARG A 95 -10.29 -4.76 4.16
CA ARG A 95 -10.47 -6.20 4.07
C ARG A 95 -11.81 -6.58 3.47
N ALA A 96 -12.90 -5.85 3.82
CA ALA A 96 -14.23 -6.14 3.30
C ALA A 96 -14.33 -5.94 1.79
N LEU A 97 -13.52 -5.03 1.24
CA LEU A 97 -13.50 -4.75 -0.20
C LEU A 97 -12.69 -5.80 -0.97
N LEU A 98 -11.92 -6.63 -0.28
CA LEU A 98 -11.06 -7.65 -0.87
C LEU A 98 -11.57 -9.08 -0.62
N LYS A 99 -12.73 -9.24 -0.01
CA LYS A 99 -13.22 -10.54 0.44
C LYS A 99 -13.37 -11.61 -0.65
N ASP A 100 -13.56 -11.18 -1.89
CA ASP A 100 -13.75 -12.09 -3.03
C ASP A 100 -12.48 -12.22 -3.88
N THR A 101 -11.30 -11.83 -3.35
CA THR A 101 -10.04 -11.91 -4.06
C THR A 101 -9.11 -12.90 -3.36
N ASP A 102 -8.02 -13.25 -4.05
CA ASP A 102 -6.98 -14.11 -3.48
C ASP A 102 -5.97 -13.33 -2.63
N THR A 103 -6.28 -12.10 -2.27
CA THR A 103 -5.38 -11.23 -1.50
C THR A 103 -5.23 -11.72 -0.07
N GLU A 104 -4.00 -11.93 0.36
CA GLU A 104 -3.68 -12.21 1.77
C GLU A 104 -3.78 -10.93 2.59
N VAL A 105 -4.46 -10.97 3.73
CA VAL A 105 -4.62 -9.81 4.60
C VAL A 105 -3.83 -10.02 5.90
N ILE A 106 -2.97 -9.05 6.22
CA ILE A 106 -2.16 -9.06 7.43
C ILE A 106 -2.52 -7.83 8.26
N HIS A 107 -2.81 -8.04 9.54
CA HIS A 107 -3.18 -6.97 10.47
C HIS A 107 -2.02 -6.59 11.36
#